data_3afd9feb51f1659b507368a51e7b27d1
#
_entry.id   3afd9feb51f1659b507368a51e7b27d1
#
_cell.length_a   1.000
_cell.length_b   1.000
_cell.length_c   1.000
_cell.angle_alpha   90.00
_cell.angle_beta   90.00
_cell.angle_gamma   90.00
#
_symmetry.space_group_name_H-M   'P 1'
#
loop_
_entity.id
_entity.type
_entity.pdbx_description
1 polymer ?
#
loop_
_entity_poly.entity_id
_entity_poly.type
_entity_poly.pdbx_seq_one_letter_code
_entity_poly.pdbx_strand_id
1 'polypeptide(L)'
;MLLKPEPIYAAIQDLPPLCGKRRVILMSPQGQVFRQEKAKVWSEQEELVFICGHYEGFDERIRELADEEVSIGDYVLTGGELAAMVMIDAVVRLVPGVLGEDTSAEEDSHSMALLEYPQYTRPADFEGRQVPEILLSGRARAGPCQFGHDVGVQHDHPAITR
;
A
#
# COMPACT_ATOMS: atom_id res chain seq x y z
N MET A 1 -0.15 8.32 29.42
CA MET A 1 -1.61 8.56 29.35
C MET A 1 -2.20 7.51 28.43
N LEU A 2 -3.29 6.86 28.84
CA LEU A 2 -3.97 5.82 28.10
C LEU A 2 -5.30 6.35 27.54
N LEU A 3 -5.63 6.02 26.31
CA LEU A 3 -6.93 6.42 25.72
C LEU A 3 -8.06 5.61 26.36
N LYS A 4 -9.11 6.33 26.76
CA LYS A 4 -10.28 5.73 27.39
C LYS A 4 -11.20 5.06 26.36
N PRO A 5 -11.93 3.99 26.74
CA PRO A 5 -12.81 3.29 25.80
C PRO A 5 -14.06 4.10 25.43
N GLU A 6 -14.65 4.89 26.35
CA GLU A 6 -15.94 5.52 26.13
C GLU A 6 -16.00 6.42 24.88
N PRO A 7 -15.02 7.32 24.60
CA PRO A 7 -15.07 8.14 23.40
C PRO A 7 -14.98 7.34 22.11
N ILE A 8 -14.19 6.25 22.11
CA ILE A 8 -13.99 5.43 20.91
C ILE A 8 -15.24 4.57 20.65
N TYR A 9 -15.83 3.99 21.71
CA TYR A 9 -17.11 3.28 21.60
C TYR A 9 -18.21 4.20 21.06
N ALA A 10 -18.32 5.40 21.59
CA ALA A 10 -19.32 6.39 21.13
C ALA A 10 -19.09 6.76 19.66
N ALA A 11 -17.84 6.99 19.25
CA ALA A 11 -17.51 7.32 17.86
C ALA A 11 -17.86 6.19 16.88
N ILE A 12 -17.58 4.93 17.24
CA ILE A 12 -17.94 3.78 16.40
C ILE A 12 -19.46 3.58 16.34
N GLN A 13 -20.18 3.81 17.44
CA GLN A 13 -21.65 3.71 17.47
C GLN A 13 -22.34 4.83 16.67
N ASP A 14 -21.73 5.99 16.57
CA ASP A 14 -22.24 7.15 15.84
C ASP A 14 -21.97 7.08 14.33
N LEU A 15 -21.24 6.08 13.86
CA LEU A 15 -21.02 5.88 12.43
C LEU A 15 -22.36 5.60 11.72
N PRO A 16 -22.58 6.22 10.54
CA PRO A 16 -23.82 6.02 9.80
C PRO A 16 -24.01 4.54 9.43
N PRO A 17 -25.27 4.05 9.38
CA PRO A 17 -25.53 2.70 8.93
C PRO A 17 -25.04 2.52 7.48
N LEU A 18 -24.37 1.42 7.22
CA LEU A 18 -23.86 1.04 5.91
C LEU A 18 -24.58 -0.22 5.42
N CYS A 19 -25.04 -0.23 4.17
CA CYS A 19 -25.67 -1.41 3.55
C CYS A 19 -24.67 -2.46 3.08
N GLY A 20 -23.38 -2.17 3.16
CA GLY A 20 -22.31 -3.01 2.66
C GLY A 20 -21.34 -3.50 3.74
N LYS A 21 -20.09 -3.73 3.33
CA LYS A 21 -19.04 -4.26 4.20
C LYS A 21 -18.21 -3.12 4.79
N ARG A 22 -18.36 -2.88 6.08
CA ARG A 22 -17.47 -2.05 6.88
C ARG A 22 -16.44 -2.93 7.56
N ARG A 23 -15.20 -2.48 7.59
CA ARG A 23 -14.13 -3.12 8.35
C ARG A 23 -13.49 -2.13 9.31
N VAL A 24 -13.45 -2.48 10.57
CA VAL A 24 -12.82 -1.69 11.64
C VAL A 24 -11.44 -2.26 11.92
N ILE A 25 -10.42 -1.42 11.80
CA ILE A 25 -9.01 -1.79 11.88
C ILE A 25 -8.37 -1.05 13.04
N LEU A 26 -7.75 -1.77 13.96
CA LEU A 26 -6.99 -1.20 15.05
C LEU A 26 -5.51 -1.11 14.67
N MET A 27 -4.96 0.09 14.73
CA MET A 27 -3.55 0.33 14.49
C MET A 27 -2.72 0.02 15.73
N SER A 28 -1.85 -0.98 15.66
CA SER A 28 -1.04 -1.39 16.80
C SER A 28 0.27 -2.06 16.36
N PRO A 29 1.40 -1.83 17.05
CA PRO A 29 2.65 -2.56 16.81
C PRO A 29 2.53 -4.07 17.02
N GLN A 30 1.53 -4.54 17.78
CA GLN A 30 1.30 -5.96 18.06
C GLN A 30 0.49 -6.68 16.99
N GLY A 31 -0.12 -5.92 16.05
CA GLY A 31 -0.95 -6.45 14.98
C GLY A 31 -0.16 -7.21 13.91
N GLN A 32 -0.88 -7.89 13.03
CA GLN A 32 -0.27 -8.52 11.86
C GLN A 32 0.35 -7.46 10.95
N VAL A 33 1.53 -7.75 10.41
CA VAL A 33 2.20 -6.83 9.48
C VAL A 33 1.38 -6.69 8.20
N PHE A 34 1.10 -5.46 7.82
CA PHE A 34 0.42 -5.11 6.58
C PHE A 34 1.24 -5.52 5.36
N ARG A 35 0.58 -6.10 4.36
CA ARG A 35 1.17 -6.55 3.10
C ARG A 35 0.23 -6.25 1.94
N GLN A 36 0.76 -6.33 0.72
CA GLN A 36 0.01 -6.03 -0.50
C GLN A 36 -1.25 -6.91 -0.66
N GLU A 37 -1.20 -8.18 -0.24
CA GLU A 37 -2.37 -9.06 -0.30
C GLU A 37 -3.52 -8.54 0.58
N LYS A 38 -3.18 -7.95 1.75
CA LYS A 38 -4.17 -7.34 2.63
C LYS A 38 -4.76 -6.07 2.01
N ALA A 39 -3.93 -5.25 1.35
CA ALA A 39 -4.42 -4.08 0.62
C ALA A 39 -5.45 -4.46 -0.45
N LYS A 40 -5.22 -5.54 -1.19
CA LYS A 40 -6.18 -6.07 -2.18
C LYS A 40 -7.51 -6.47 -1.54
N VAL A 41 -7.49 -7.18 -0.41
CA VAL A 41 -8.71 -7.56 0.32
C VAL A 41 -9.46 -6.33 0.84
N TRP A 42 -8.73 -5.31 1.27
CA TRP A 42 -9.33 -4.09 1.80
C TRP A 42 -9.89 -3.18 0.71
N SER A 43 -9.32 -3.18 -0.50
CA SER A 43 -9.85 -2.39 -1.62
C SER A 43 -11.23 -2.85 -2.10
N GLU A 44 -11.67 -4.06 -1.71
CA GLU A 44 -13.00 -4.60 -1.99
C GLU A 44 -14.04 -4.24 -0.91
N GLN A 45 -13.64 -3.55 0.18
CA GLN A 45 -14.57 -3.11 1.21
C GLN A 45 -15.22 -1.79 0.80
N GLU A 46 -16.44 -1.56 1.24
CA GLU A 46 -17.13 -0.29 1.00
C GLU A 46 -16.66 0.80 1.97
N GLU A 47 -16.24 0.42 3.16
CA GLU A 47 -15.76 1.33 4.17
C GLU A 47 -14.67 0.71 5.05
N LEU A 48 -13.60 1.45 5.25
CA LEU A 48 -12.54 1.14 6.22
C LEU A 48 -12.54 2.19 7.32
N VAL A 49 -12.59 1.74 8.56
CA VAL A 49 -12.52 2.58 9.74
C VAL A 49 -11.23 2.26 10.49
N PHE A 50 -10.37 3.25 10.69
CA PHE A 50 -9.11 3.07 11.40
C PHE A 50 -9.18 3.64 12.80
N ILE A 51 -8.94 2.81 13.81
CA ILE A 51 -8.75 3.24 15.20
C ILE A 51 -7.27 3.48 15.41
N CYS A 52 -6.89 4.76 15.55
CA CYS A 52 -5.51 5.19 15.73
C CYS A 52 -5.25 5.48 17.20
N GLY A 53 -4.36 4.71 17.82
CA GLY A 53 -3.89 4.95 19.18
C GLY A 53 -2.89 6.11 19.24
N HIS A 54 -2.77 6.73 20.42
CA HIS A 54 -1.80 7.77 20.70
C HIS A 54 -1.23 7.59 22.11
N TYR A 55 -0.09 8.26 22.42
CA TYR A 55 0.61 8.18 23.71
C TYR A 55 1.08 6.74 24.05
N GLU A 56 0.68 6.23 25.22
CA GLU A 56 1.04 4.88 25.69
C GLU A 56 0.09 3.78 25.21
N GLY A 57 -0.89 4.14 24.36
CA GLY A 57 -1.86 3.20 23.80
C GLY A 57 -3.29 3.46 24.27
N PHE A 58 -4.10 2.43 24.23
CA PHE A 58 -5.54 2.47 24.49
C PHE A 58 -5.94 1.36 25.48
N ASP A 59 -7.11 1.53 26.09
CA ASP A 59 -7.72 0.51 26.96
C ASP A 59 -7.96 -0.77 26.16
N GLU A 60 -7.64 -1.93 26.75
CA GLU A 60 -7.69 -3.23 26.07
C GLU A 60 -9.08 -3.58 25.52
N ARG A 61 -10.14 -3.06 26.12
CA ARG A 61 -11.54 -3.25 25.66
C ARG A 61 -11.82 -2.65 24.29
N ILE A 62 -11.00 -1.69 23.82
CA ILE A 62 -11.12 -1.11 22.49
C ILE A 62 -10.83 -2.14 21.39
N ARG A 63 -10.03 -3.17 21.68
CA ARG A 63 -9.76 -4.27 20.74
C ARG A 63 -11.02 -5.03 20.34
N GLU A 64 -12.01 -5.10 21.21
CA GLU A 64 -13.28 -5.77 20.93
C GLU A 64 -14.10 -5.09 19.83
N LEU A 65 -13.80 -3.82 19.52
CA LEU A 65 -14.45 -3.05 18.45
C LEU A 65 -13.86 -3.33 17.07
N ALA A 66 -12.64 -3.87 17.01
CA ALA A 66 -11.91 -4.06 15.77
C ALA A 66 -12.13 -5.46 15.19
N ASP A 67 -12.32 -5.53 13.88
CA ASP A 67 -12.32 -6.78 13.14
C ASP A 67 -10.92 -7.37 13.03
N GLU A 68 -9.91 -6.50 13.01
CA GLU A 68 -8.50 -6.90 12.94
C GLU A 68 -7.56 -5.84 13.52
N GLU A 69 -6.40 -6.29 13.96
CA GLU A 69 -5.31 -5.47 14.47
C GLU A 69 -4.11 -5.57 13.52
N VAL A 70 -3.60 -4.40 13.08
CA VAL A 70 -2.60 -4.35 12.00
C VAL A 70 -1.45 -3.40 12.34
N SER A 71 -0.24 -3.83 12.00
CA SER A 71 1.02 -3.11 12.12
C SER A 71 1.60 -2.77 10.74
N ILE A 72 2.38 -1.71 10.62
CA ILE A 72 3.17 -1.42 9.41
C ILE A 72 4.61 -1.92 9.50
N GLY A 73 5.03 -2.50 10.62
CA GLY A 73 6.38 -3.05 10.81
C GLY A 73 6.83 -3.05 12.25
N ASP A 74 8.03 -3.57 12.49
CA ASP A 74 8.62 -3.76 13.81
C ASP A 74 9.29 -2.47 14.34
N TYR A 75 8.51 -1.40 14.45
CA TYR A 75 8.94 -0.12 15.02
C TYR A 75 7.74 0.64 15.60
N VAL A 76 8.02 1.60 16.47
CA VAL A 76 7.00 2.36 17.18
C VAL A 76 6.94 3.79 16.65
N LEU A 77 5.72 4.26 16.39
CA LEU A 77 5.41 5.65 16.05
C LEU A 77 4.75 6.35 17.24
N THR A 78 4.68 7.66 17.21
CA THR A 78 4.00 8.47 18.26
C THR A 78 2.49 8.31 18.26
N GLY A 79 1.91 7.83 17.15
CA GLY A 79 0.48 7.58 16.98
C GLY A 79 0.21 6.69 15.78
N GLY A 80 -1.01 6.21 15.64
CA GLY A 80 -1.44 5.30 14.56
C GLY A 80 -1.77 6.01 13.25
N GLU A 81 -1.87 7.34 13.24
CA GLU A 81 -2.40 8.12 12.11
C GLU A 81 -1.52 7.99 10.86
N LEU A 82 -0.20 8.12 11.01
CA LEU A 82 0.74 7.98 9.88
C LEU A 82 0.73 6.56 9.31
N ALA A 83 0.64 5.56 10.18
CA ALA A 83 0.51 4.17 9.78
C ALA A 83 -0.79 3.93 8.98
N ALA A 84 -1.90 4.47 9.45
CA ALA A 84 -3.18 4.43 8.75
C ALA A 84 -3.09 5.11 7.37
N MET A 85 -2.46 6.28 7.28
CA MET A 85 -2.27 7.00 6.00
C MET A 85 -1.48 6.17 4.98
N VAL A 86 -0.41 5.49 5.41
CA VAL A 86 0.36 4.58 4.53
C VAL A 86 -0.50 3.44 4.01
N MET A 87 -1.31 2.84 4.88
CA MET A 87 -2.21 1.76 4.48
C MET A 87 -3.33 2.24 3.55
N ILE A 88 -3.91 3.40 3.84
CA ILE A 88 -4.94 4.04 3.00
C ILE A 88 -4.39 4.30 1.60
N ASP A 89 -3.20 4.87 1.47
CA ASP A 89 -2.57 5.10 0.17
C ASP A 89 -2.39 3.78 -0.61
N ALA A 90 -1.86 2.75 0.03
CA ALA A 90 -1.67 1.44 -0.58
C ALA A 90 -2.99 0.77 -1.02
N VAL A 91 -4.10 1.01 -0.32
CA VAL A 91 -5.42 0.47 -0.64
C VAL A 91 -6.11 1.28 -1.73
N VAL A 92 -6.12 2.61 -1.60
CA VAL A 92 -6.88 3.50 -2.47
C VAL A 92 -6.40 3.42 -3.92
N ARG A 93 -5.10 3.25 -4.15
CA ARG A 93 -4.55 3.08 -5.50
C ARG A 93 -4.97 1.76 -6.18
N LEU A 94 -5.53 0.80 -5.43
CA LEU A 94 -6.10 -0.46 -5.97
C LEU A 94 -7.60 -0.35 -6.28
N VAL A 95 -8.23 0.77 -5.90
CA VAL A 95 -9.64 1.00 -6.20
C VAL A 95 -9.77 1.42 -7.67
N PRO A 96 -10.62 0.75 -8.47
CA PRO A 96 -10.79 1.08 -9.89
C PRO A 96 -11.13 2.55 -10.14
N GLY A 97 -10.47 3.16 -11.11
CA GLY A 97 -10.68 4.55 -11.50
C GLY A 97 -10.01 5.61 -10.62
N VAL A 98 -9.26 5.23 -9.57
CA VAL A 98 -8.50 6.17 -8.73
C VAL A 98 -7.20 6.58 -9.41
N LEU A 99 -6.47 5.64 -9.99
CA LEU A 99 -5.33 5.91 -10.86
C LEU A 99 -5.80 6.08 -12.31
N GLY A 100 -5.12 6.94 -13.06
CA GLY A 100 -5.52 7.29 -14.43
C GLY A 100 -5.45 6.13 -15.43
N GLU A 101 -4.71 5.05 -15.12
CA GLU A 101 -4.64 3.81 -15.88
C GLU A 101 -4.82 2.64 -14.93
N ASP A 102 -5.87 1.84 -15.13
CA ASP A 102 -6.21 0.70 -14.27
C ASP A 102 -5.12 -0.40 -14.28
N THR A 103 -4.32 -0.48 -15.35
CA THR A 103 -3.21 -1.42 -15.49
C THR A 103 -1.99 -1.08 -14.63
N SER A 104 -1.82 0.19 -14.24
CA SER A 104 -0.66 0.62 -13.43
C SER A 104 -0.56 -0.10 -12.08
N ALA A 105 -1.69 -0.35 -11.43
CA ALA A 105 -1.71 -0.99 -10.12
C ALA A 105 -1.48 -2.52 -10.20
N GLU A 106 -1.79 -3.15 -11.33
CA GLU A 106 -1.57 -4.58 -11.54
C GLU A 106 -0.11 -4.92 -11.81
N GLU A 107 0.63 -3.99 -12.44
CA GLU A 107 2.02 -4.15 -12.82
C GLU A 107 3.02 -3.67 -11.77
N ASP A 108 2.55 -3.00 -10.72
CA ASP A 108 3.38 -2.51 -9.62
C ASP A 108 4.11 -3.64 -8.87
N SER A 109 5.24 -3.26 -8.27
CA SER A 109 6.01 -4.13 -7.37
C SER A 109 5.11 -4.80 -6.33
N HIS A 110 5.35 -6.07 -6.07
CA HIS A 110 4.58 -6.94 -5.17
C HIS A 110 3.18 -7.35 -5.64
N SER A 111 2.63 -6.80 -6.73
CA SER A 111 1.33 -7.24 -7.26
C SER A 111 1.36 -8.68 -7.76
N MET A 112 2.48 -9.09 -8.39
CA MET A 112 2.74 -10.45 -8.85
C MET A 112 3.81 -11.18 -8.02
N ALA A 113 4.06 -10.75 -6.78
CA ALA A 113 5.16 -11.20 -5.92
C ALA A 113 6.57 -10.95 -6.52
N LEU A 114 6.69 -10.02 -7.44
CA LEU A 114 7.94 -9.61 -8.09
C LEU A 114 8.15 -8.11 -7.89
N LEU A 115 9.40 -7.68 -7.96
CA LEU A 115 9.74 -6.26 -8.02
C LEU A 115 9.70 -5.79 -9.48
N GLU A 116 9.36 -4.53 -9.67
CA GLU A 116 9.49 -3.88 -10.97
C GLU A 116 10.93 -3.92 -11.50
N TYR A 117 11.04 -3.94 -12.80
CA TYR A 117 12.31 -3.82 -13.49
C TYR A 117 12.87 -2.39 -13.39
N PRO A 118 14.20 -2.19 -13.56
CA PRO A 118 14.79 -0.86 -13.57
C PRO A 118 14.23 -0.01 -14.71
N GLN A 119 13.71 1.16 -14.38
CA GLN A 119 13.16 2.11 -15.34
C GLN A 119 14.17 3.23 -15.63
N TYR A 120 14.17 3.72 -16.86
CA TYR A 120 15.05 4.78 -17.31
C TYR A 120 14.25 5.90 -17.98
N THR A 121 14.75 7.13 -17.87
CA THR A 121 14.20 8.31 -18.53
C THR A 121 15.31 9.02 -19.31
N ARG A 122 14.98 10.11 -20.01
CA ARG A 122 15.96 10.96 -20.70
C ARG A 122 16.79 11.78 -19.72
N PRO A 123 18.04 12.11 -20.10
CA PRO A 123 18.74 11.74 -21.34
C PRO A 123 19.29 10.30 -21.31
N ALA A 124 19.61 9.74 -22.48
CA ALA A 124 20.17 8.39 -22.61
C ALA A 124 21.57 8.25 -21.97
N ASP A 125 22.31 9.35 -21.85
CA ASP A 125 23.55 9.46 -21.08
C ASP A 125 23.40 10.61 -20.09
N PHE A 126 23.61 10.32 -18.82
CA PHE A 126 23.63 11.30 -17.75
C PHE A 126 24.93 11.16 -16.96
N GLU A 127 25.84 12.11 -17.16
CA GLU A 127 27.15 12.14 -16.50
C GLU A 127 27.95 10.83 -16.68
N GLY A 128 27.95 10.25 -17.86
CA GLY A 128 28.63 9.01 -18.20
C GLY A 128 27.91 7.74 -17.77
N ARG A 129 26.70 7.85 -17.20
CA ARG A 129 25.81 6.74 -16.85
C ARG A 129 24.82 6.54 -17.98
N GLN A 130 25.00 5.48 -18.74
CA GLN A 130 24.22 5.22 -19.94
C GLN A 130 23.02 4.32 -19.68
N VAL A 131 21.90 4.57 -20.37
CA VAL A 131 20.80 3.62 -20.48
C VAL A 131 21.31 2.42 -21.28
N PRO A 132 21.02 1.17 -20.84
CA PRO A 132 21.41 -0.04 -21.58
C PRO A 132 20.94 0.02 -23.04
N GLU A 133 21.82 -0.33 -23.99
CA GLU A 133 21.54 -0.26 -25.43
C GLU A 133 20.31 -1.08 -25.85
N ILE A 134 20.05 -2.19 -25.16
CA ILE A 134 18.89 -3.04 -25.44
C ILE A 134 17.57 -2.28 -25.29
N LEU A 135 17.49 -1.34 -24.33
CA LEU A 135 16.30 -0.50 -24.10
C LEU A 135 16.15 0.60 -25.18
N LEU A 136 17.26 1.04 -25.75
CA LEU A 136 17.27 2.04 -26.82
C LEU A 136 16.95 1.45 -28.19
N SER A 137 17.20 0.14 -28.38
CA SER A 137 17.05 -0.54 -29.66
C SER A 137 15.60 -0.88 -30.05
N GLY A 138 14.62 -0.72 -29.14
CA GLY A 138 13.23 -1.13 -29.33
C GLY A 138 13.04 -2.66 -29.44
N ARG A 139 14.07 -3.46 -29.17
CA ARG A 139 14.05 -4.95 -29.25
C ARG A 139 13.86 -5.63 -27.89
N ALA A 140 13.78 -4.83 -26.84
CA ALA A 140 13.61 -5.37 -25.50
C ALA A 140 12.24 -6.04 -25.35
N ARG A 141 12.22 -7.28 -24.85
CA ARG A 141 11.00 -8.03 -24.54
C ARG A 141 10.80 -8.04 -23.03
N ALA A 142 9.58 -7.81 -22.60
CA ALA A 142 9.21 -7.95 -21.21
C ALA A 142 9.41 -9.42 -20.76
N GLY A 143 10.02 -9.59 -19.61
CA GLY A 143 10.12 -10.87 -18.93
C GLY A 143 10.10 -10.63 -17.42
N PRO A 144 9.60 -11.58 -16.60
CA PRO A 144 9.60 -11.42 -15.16
C PRO A 144 11.04 -11.32 -14.65
N CYS A 145 11.33 -10.28 -13.89
CA CYS A 145 12.59 -10.13 -13.17
C CYS A 145 12.72 -11.25 -12.12
N GLN A 146 13.61 -12.19 -12.33
CA GLN A 146 14.07 -13.04 -11.25
C GLN A 146 15.13 -12.29 -10.44
N PHE A 147 15.06 -12.41 -9.11
CA PHE A 147 16.00 -11.79 -8.20
C PHE A 147 17.46 -12.03 -8.64
N GLY A 148 18.16 -10.97 -9.01
CA GLY A 148 19.59 -10.92 -9.22
C GLY A 148 20.03 -11.03 -10.67
N HIS A 149 20.05 -9.95 -11.40
CA HIS A 149 20.82 -9.63 -12.62
C HIS A 149 20.10 -9.47 -13.96
N ASP A 150 18.81 -9.75 -14.09
CA ASP A 150 18.17 -9.52 -15.38
C ASP A 150 17.35 -8.22 -15.37
N VAL A 151 17.56 -7.41 -16.40
CA VAL A 151 16.78 -6.19 -16.66
C VAL A 151 15.49 -6.60 -17.35
N GLY A 152 14.40 -6.66 -16.61
CA GLY A 152 13.06 -6.84 -17.20
C GLY A 152 12.60 -5.54 -17.86
N VAL A 153 11.91 -5.61 -18.99
CA VAL A 153 11.40 -4.47 -19.73
C VAL A 153 10.00 -4.76 -20.24
N GLN A 154 9.09 -3.84 -20.00
CA GLN A 154 7.74 -3.88 -20.55
C GLN A 154 7.67 -3.47 -22.01
N HIS A 155 6.80 -4.15 -22.79
CA HIS A 155 6.64 -3.95 -24.20
C HIS A 155 5.87 -2.68 -24.60
N ASP A 156 4.95 -2.22 -23.74
CA ASP A 156 3.98 -1.18 -24.11
C ASP A 156 4.29 0.22 -23.57
N HIS A 157 5.29 0.34 -22.66
CA HIS A 157 5.81 1.63 -22.25
C HIS A 157 7.26 1.76 -22.69
N PRO A 158 7.58 2.69 -23.60
CA PRO A 158 8.96 2.99 -23.89
C PRO A 158 9.62 3.49 -22.60
N ALA A 159 10.56 2.72 -22.08
CA ALA A 159 11.34 3.05 -20.88
C ALA A 159 12.02 4.43 -21.00
N ILE A 160 12.01 5.01 -22.19
CA ILE A 160 12.43 6.37 -22.53
C ILE A 160 11.29 7.01 -23.30
N THR A 161 10.51 7.89 -22.70
CA THR A 161 9.53 8.72 -23.40
C THR A 161 10.24 9.66 -24.37
N ARG A 162 9.82 9.71 -25.62
CA ARG A 162 10.34 10.64 -26.66
C ARG A 162 9.96 12.08 -26.37
#